data_144913270d11c393f28ba134637e704c
#
_entry.id   144913270d11c393f28ba134637e704c
#
_cell.length_a   1.000
_cell.length_b   1.000
_cell.length_c   1.000
_cell.angle_alpha   90.00
_cell.angle_beta   90.00
_cell.angle_gamma   90.00
#
_symmetry.space_group_name_H-M   'P 1'
#
loop_
_entity.id
_entity.type
_entity.pdbx_description
1 polymer ?
#
loop_
_entity_poly.entity_id
_entity_poly.type
_entity_poly.pdbx_seq_one_letter_code
_entity_poly.pdbx_strand_id
1 'polypeptide(L)'
;MATQNAYNADAIEVLSGLDPVRKRPGMYTDTSRPNHLAQEVIDNSVDEALAGHARQVQVILHADNSLEVIDDGRGMPVDIHPEEGVSGVELILTKLHAGGKFSNKNYQFSGGLHGVGISVVNALSTRVEVRVKREGNEYAMAFADGFKASELAVVGSVGKRNTGTSVHFWPDPKYFDSPKFSVSRLKHVLKAKAVLCPGLAVSFFDEASGERSEWHYEDGLRSYLIDTVGDAVRLPEAPFHGSLASAREAVDWALFWLPEGGESVQESYVNLIPTAQGGTHVNGLRQGLLDAIREFCEFRNLLPRGLKLAPEDVWERIAFVLSMKMQEPQFSGQTKERLSSREAAAFVAGVVKDAFSLWLNAHPELGQQIAELAINNAGRRLKAGKKVERKKITQGPALPGKLADCAGQDPMRSELFLVEGDSAGGSAKQARSKEFQAIMPLRGKILNTWEVDGSEVLGSQEVHDIAVAIGIDPGSADLSGLRYGKICILADADSDGLHIATLLCALFVQHFRPLVDAGHVYVAMPPLYRIDLGKEVHYALDEAERDGILDRLAAEKKRGKPQVTRFKGLGEMNPLQLRETTMDPNTRRLVQLTLEDVPGTLEMMDMLLAKKRSGDRKSWLESKGDRAEVLI
;
A
#
# COMPACT_ATOMS: atom_id res chain seq x y z
N MET A 1 19.23 -20.23 -44.46
CA MET A 1 20.20 -20.07 -43.35
C MET A 1 19.69 -18.94 -42.50
N ALA A 2 19.06 -19.26 -41.39
CA ALA A 2 18.61 -18.25 -40.42
C ALA A 2 19.86 -17.76 -39.70
N THR A 3 20.17 -16.48 -39.81
CA THR A 3 21.17 -15.80 -38.99
C THR A 3 20.71 -15.87 -37.53
N GLN A 4 21.38 -16.70 -36.73
CA GLN A 4 21.31 -16.62 -35.29
C GLN A 4 21.69 -15.19 -34.88
N ASN A 5 20.75 -14.41 -34.36
CA ASN A 5 21.06 -13.18 -33.65
C ASN A 5 21.91 -13.57 -32.46
N ALA A 6 23.23 -13.36 -32.57
CA ALA A 6 24.11 -13.54 -31.42
C ALA A 6 23.76 -12.46 -30.39
N TYR A 7 23.34 -12.88 -29.19
CA TYR A 7 23.17 -11.99 -28.07
C TYR A 7 24.54 -11.44 -27.67
N ASN A 8 24.80 -10.21 -28.07
CA ASN A 8 26.05 -9.48 -27.82
C ASN A 8 25.73 -8.08 -27.28
N ALA A 9 26.72 -7.29 -26.94
CA ALA A 9 26.54 -5.96 -26.40
C ALA A 9 25.71 -5.02 -27.30
N ASP A 10 25.67 -5.26 -28.63
CA ASP A 10 24.85 -4.49 -29.57
C ASP A 10 23.34 -4.76 -29.42
N ALA A 11 22.98 -5.87 -28.76
CA ALA A 11 21.59 -6.20 -28.44
C ALA A 11 21.08 -5.52 -27.14
N ILE A 12 21.97 -4.83 -26.40
CA ILE A 12 21.62 -4.11 -25.19
C ILE A 12 21.07 -2.73 -25.57
N GLU A 13 19.78 -2.52 -25.37
CA GLU A 13 19.13 -1.23 -25.60
C GLU A 13 19.29 -0.36 -24.35
N VAL A 14 19.84 0.84 -24.51
CA VAL A 14 19.94 1.84 -23.45
C VAL A 14 18.82 2.87 -23.64
N LEU A 15 17.90 2.91 -22.69
CA LEU A 15 16.81 3.88 -22.69
C LEU A 15 17.28 5.20 -22.08
N SER A 16 16.86 6.32 -22.68
CA SER A 16 17.21 7.66 -22.21
C SER A 16 15.98 8.54 -22.03
N GLY A 17 16.12 9.60 -21.22
CA GLY A 17 15.04 10.57 -20.98
C GLY A 17 13.81 9.93 -20.36
N LEU A 18 12.65 10.04 -21.01
CA LEU A 18 11.35 9.51 -20.54
C LEU A 18 10.98 8.15 -21.16
N ASP A 19 11.83 7.56 -21.99
CA ASP A 19 11.55 6.26 -22.62
C ASP A 19 11.41 5.10 -21.64
N PRO A 20 12.16 5.03 -20.52
CA PRO A 20 11.94 4.01 -19.49
C PRO A 20 10.51 4.01 -18.95
N VAL A 21 9.94 5.20 -18.73
CA VAL A 21 8.58 5.36 -18.23
C VAL A 21 7.55 4.85 -19.24
N ARG A 22 7.74 5.18 -20.52
CA ARG A 22 6.83 4.76 -21.60
C ARG A 22 6.87 3.27 -21.88
N LYS A 23 8.06 2.68 -21.81
CA LYS A 23 8.24 1.23 -22.01
C LYS A 23 7.67 0.41 -20.84
N ARG A 24 7.78 0.92 -19.62
CA ARG A 24 7.37 0.20 -18.40
C ARG A 24 6.61 1.12 -17.43
N PRO A 25 5.40 1.59 -17.81
CA PRO A 25 4.66 2.56 -17.00
C PRO A 25 4.30 2.02 -15.62
N GLY A 26 4.04 0.70 -15.48
CA GLY A 26 3.73 0.07 -14.20
C GLY A 26 4.84 0.12 -13.15
N MET A 27 6.09 0.43 -13.55
CA MET A 27 7.19 0.67 -12.61
C MET A 27 7.09 2.03 -11.92
N TYR A 28 6.41 2.99 -12.55
CA TYR A 28 6.38 4.39 -12.14
C TYR A 28 5.02 4.85 -11.65
N THR A 29 3.94 4.18 -12.07
CA THR A 29 2.57 4.57 -11.76
C THR A 29 1.63 3.37 -11.73
N ASP A 30 0.47 3.53 -11.07
CA ASP A 30 -0.66 2.62 -11.22
C ASP A 30 -1.27 2.81 -12.62
N THR A 31 -1.27 1.75 -13.43
CA THR A 31 -1.81 1.76 -14.79
C THR A 31 -3.29 1.38 -14.88
N SER A 32 -3.93 1.07 -13.78
CA SER A 32 -5.37 0.77 -13.79
C SER A 32 -6.20 1.98 -14.23
N ARG A 33 -5.84 3.19 -13.74
CA ARG A 33 -6.48 4.46 -14.05
C ARG A 33 -5.47 5.62 -13.92
N PRO A 34 -5.71 6.77 -14.57
CA PRO A 34 -4.80 7.92 -14.48
C PRO A 34 -4.83 8.65 -13.13
N ASN A 35 -5.56 8.15 -12.14
CA ASN A 35 -5.67 8.77 -10.80
C ASN A 35 -4.33 9.01 -10.12
N HIS A 36 -3.35 8.10 -10.30
CA HIS A 36 -2.04 8.29 -9.70
C HIS A 36 -1.26 9.44 -10.35
N LEU A 37 -1.42 9.68 -11.66
CA LEU A 37 -0.86 10.88 -12.31
C LEU A 37 -1.44 12.17 -11.70
N ALA A 38 -2.77 12.20 -11.47
CA ALA A 38 -3.40 13.32 -10.80
C ALA A 38 -2.83 13.52 -9.38
N GLN A 39 -2.63 12.43 -8.65
CA GLN A 39 -2.05 12.47 -7.30
C GLN A 39 -0.65 13.07 -7.29
N GLU A 40 0.22 12.73 -8.24
CA GLU A 40 1.57 13.30 -8.34
C GLU A 40 1.56 14.82 -8.56
N VAL A 41 0.61 15.32 -9.37
CA VAL A 41 0.46 16.78 -9.57
C VAL A 41 -0.12 17.45 -8.33
N ILE A 42 -1.16 16.86 -7.72
CA ILE A 42 -1.78 17.36 -6.49
C ILE A 42 -0.75 17.40 -5.36
N ASP A 43 0.06 16.34 -5.21
CA ASP A 43 1.08 16.25 -4.16
C ASP A 43 2.13 17.35 -4.30
N ASN A 44 2.49 17.75 -5.51
CA ASN A 44 3.40 18.89 -5.72
C ASN A 44 2.81 20.21 -5.25
N SER A 45 1.53 20.46 -5.52
CA SER A 45 0.83 21.67 -5.05
C SER A 45 0.64 21.66 -3.53
N VAL A 46 0.36 20.49 -2.95
CA VAL A 46 0.19 20.33 -1.50
C VAL A 46 1.55 20.42 -0.76
N ASP A 47 2.67 20.01 -1.39
CA ASP A 47 4.00 20.24 -0.83
C ASP A 47 4.32 21.74 -0.67
N GLU A 48 3.82 22.61 -1.57
CA GLU A 48 3.91 24.06 -1.39
C GLU A 48 3.09 24.54 -0.18
N ALA A 49 1.93 23.93 0.07
CA ALA A 49 1.13 24.22 1.26
C ALA A 49 1.83 23.73 2.54
N LEU A 50 2.41 22.54 2.52
CA LEU A 50 3.16 21.97 3.64
C LEU A 50 4.39 22.82 3.98
N ALA A 51 5.01 23.43 2.97
CA ALA A 51 6.10 24.39 3.14
C ALA A 51 5.63 25.81 3.55
N GLY A 52 4.31 26.03 3.70
CA GLY A 52 3.72 27.31 4.12
C GLY A 52 3.58 28.35 3.01
N HIS A 53 3.71 27.96 1.75
CA HIS A 53 3.70 28.88 0.60
C HIS A 53 2.38 28.89 -0.16
N ALA A 54 1.58 27.81 -0.12
CA ALA A 54 0.26 27.76 -0.73
C ALA A 54 -0.84 27.71 0.34
N ARG A 55 -2.00 28.28 0.02
CA ARG A 55 -3.21 28.27 0.84
C ARG A 55 -4.43 27.71 0.09
N GLN A 56 -4.33 27.60 -1.21
CA GLN A 56 -5.40 27.10 -2.07
C GLN A 56 -4.86 26.12 -3.09
N VAL A 57 -5.58 25.00 -3.26
CA VAL A 57 -5.38 24.04 -4.35
C VAL A 57 -6.72 23.79 -5.01
N GLN A 58 -6.79 24.03 -6.30
CA GLN A 58 -7.97 23.78 -7.12
C GLN A 58 -7.68 22.67 -8.10
N VAL A 59 -8.61 21.72 -8.24
CA VAL A 59 -8.54 20.62 -9.20
C VAL A 59 -9.78 20.67 -10.09
N ILE A 60 -9.57 20.66 -11.40
CA ILE A 60 -10.63 20.70 -12.39
C ILE A 60 -10.51 19.44 -13.25
N LEU A 61 -11.54 18.62 -13.26
CA LEU A 61 -11.71 17.53 -14.22
C LEU A 61 -12.54 18.07 -15.39
N HIS A 62 -11.89 18.25 -16.52
CA HIS A 62 -12.54 18.80 -17.72
C HIS A 62 -13.42 17.76 -18.42
N ALA A 63 -14.36 18.25 -19.21
CA ALA A 63 -15.32 17.41 -19.93
C ALA A 63 -14.67 16.46 -20.95
N ASP A 64 -13.46 16.80 -21.43
CA ASP A 64 -12.64 15.96 -22.32
C ASP A 64 -11.79 14.91 -21.58
N ASN A 65 -12.01 14.75 -20.27
CA ASN A 65 -11.25 13.86 -19.38
C ASN A 65 -9.77 14.26 -19.20
N SER A 66 -9.41 15.52 -19.43
CA SER A 66 -8.16 16.09 -18.96
C SER A 66 -8.31 16.61 -17.52
N LEU A 67 -7.20 16.81 -16.83
CA LEU A 67 -7.22 17.28 -15.46
C LEU A 67 -6.24 18.43 -15.27
N GLU A 68 -6.72 19.50 -14.62
CA GLU A 68 -5.93 20.67 -14.27
C GLU A 68 -5.82 20.81 -12.75
N VAL A 69 -4.62 21.07 -12.27
CA VAL A 69 -4.34 21.38 -10.86
C VAL A 69 -3.71 22.76 -10.78
N ILE A 70 -4.29 23.61 -9.94
CA ILE A 70 -3.89 25.01 -9.77
C ILE A 70 -3.57 25.24 -8.28
N ASP A 71 -2.42 25.85 -7.99
CA ASP A 71 -2.06 26.31 -6.65
C ASP A 71 -1.66 27.79 -6.63
N ASP A 72 -1.67 28.36 -5.45
CA ASP A 72 -1.22 29.72 -5.17
C ASP A 72 0.17 29.76 -4.46
N GLY A 73 0.99 28.73 -4.68
CA GLY A 73 2.33 28.60 -4.13
C GLY A 73 3.35 29.58 -4.75
N ARG A 74 4.64 29.29 -4.59
CA ARG A 74 5.73 30.14 -5.12
C ARG A 74 5.84 30.17 -6.64
N GLY A 75 5.23 29.21 -7.32
CA GLY A 75 5.44 28.93 -8.73
C GLY A 75 6.72 28.13 -9.00
N MET A 76 6.68 27.23 -10.00
CA MET A 76 7.85 26.48 -10.43
C MET A 76 9.01 27.40 -10.81
N PRO A 77 10.30 26.97 -10.66
CA PRO A 77 11.45 27.73 -11.11
C PRO A 77 11.39 27.98 -12.63
N VAL A 78 11.49 29.23 -13.05
CA VAL A 78 11.46 29.64 -14.46
C VAL A 78 12.83 30.04 -14.99
N ASP A 79 13.81 30.22 -14.10
CA ASP A 79 15.19 30.52 -14.41
C ASP A 79 15.90 29.36 -15.09
N ILE A 80 16.99 29.69 -15.79
CA ILE A 80 17.80 28.69 -16.51
C ILE A 80 18.70 27.96 -15.50
N HIS A 81 18.64 26.64 -15.50
CA HIS A 81 19.54 25.82 -14.69
C HIS A 81 20.97 25.94 -15.15
N PRO A 82 21.94 26.28 -14.29
CA PRO A 82 23.30 26.64 -14.70
C PRO A 82 24.07 25.51 -15.40
N GLU A 83 23.83 24.25 -15.05
CA GLU A 83 24.54 23.10 -15.64
C GLU A 83 23.79 22.52 -16.84
N GLU A 84 22.45 22.49 -16.81
CA GLU A 84 21.64 21.84 -17.82
C GLU A 84 21.23 22.78 -18.98
N GLY A 85 21.33 24.11 -18.77
CA GLY A 85 21.09 25.11 -19.81
C GLY A 85 19.62 25.24 -20.26
N VAL A 86 18.68 24.64 -19.51
CA VAL A 86 17.24 24.69 -19.76
C VAL A 86 16.50 25.32 -18.58
N SER A 87 15.25 25.75 -18.78
CA SER A 87 14.45 26.30 -17.68
C SER A 87 14.13 25.24 -16.63
N GLY A 88 13.94 25.68 -15.37
CA GLY A 88 13.54 24.78 -14.29
C GLY A 88 12.26 24.01 -14.62
N VAL A 89 11.27 24.65 -15.27
CA VAL A 89 10.04 23.99 -15.75
C VAL A 89 10.36 22.86 -16.73
N GLU A 90 11.19 23.12 -17.75
CA GLU A 90 11.57 22.12 -18.72
C GLU A 90 12.32 20.96 -18.07
N LEU A 91 13.27 21.28 -17.19
CA LEU A 91 14.08 20.28 -16.49
C LEU A 91 13.22 19.30 -15.69
N ILE A 92 12.30 19.84 -14.88
CA ILE A 92 11.42 19.04 -13.99
C ILE A 92 10.46 18.14 -14.79
N LEU A 93 10.00 18.58 -15.97
CA LEU A 93 9.05 17.81 -16.79
C LEU A 93 9.72 16.81 -17.73
N THR A 94 11.00 17.00 -18.10
CA THR A 94 11.65 16.17 -19.12
C THR A 94 12.75 15.26 -18.60
N LYS A 95 13.21 15.47 -17.36
CA LYS A 95 14.27 14.66 -16.75
C LYS A 95 13.75 13.90 -15.53
N LEU A 96 14.04 12.61 -15.48
CA LEU A 96 13.85 11.80 -14.28
C LEU A 96 14.88 12.21 -13.22
N HIS A 97 14.50 12.11 -11.96
CA HIS A 97 15.34 12.46 -10.82
C HIS A 97 15.79 13.92 -10.80
N ALA A 98 15.00 14.82 -11.38
CA ALA A 98 15.18 16.27 -11.31
C ALA A 98 14.16 16.89 -10.36
N GLY A 99 14.61 17.64 -9.35
CA GLY A 99 13.70 18.32 -8.42
C GLY A 99 14.41 19.02 -7.26
N GLY A 100 13.77 20.04 -6.73
CA GLY A 100 14.28 20.82 -5.58
C GLY A 100 14.05 20.19 -4.21
N LYS A 101 13.54 18.94 -4.16
CA LYS A 101 13.17 18.23 -2.92
C LYS A 101 14.24 17.25 -2.43
N PHE A 102 15.34 17.08 -3.17
CA PHE A 102 16.48 16.24 -2.77
C PHE A 102 17.35 16.86 -1.65
N SER A 103 17.18 18.14 -1.38
CA SER A 103 17.85 18.79 -0.27
C SER A 103 16.80 19.39 0.67
N ASN A 104 16.98 19.21 1.98
CA ASN A 104 16.10 19.75 3.02
C ASN A 104 16.13 21.29 3.14
N LYS A 105 16.74 21.99 2.16
CA LYS A 105 16.87 23.46 2.17
C LYS A 105 15.55 24.18 1.88
N ASN A 106 14.73 23.60 0.99
CA ASN A 106 13.50 24.25 0.52
C ASN A 106 12.22 23.60 1.09
N TYR A 107 12.30 22.32 1.48
CA TYR A 107 11.19 21.54 2.03
C TYR A 107 11.70 20.72 3.20
N GLN A 108 11.16 20.94 4.38
CA GLN A 108 11.50 20.16 5.57
C GLN A 108 10.88 18.76 5.49
N PHE A 109 9.65 18.70 5.00
CA PHE A 109 8.91 17.47 4.72
C PHE A 109 8.31 17.57 3.32
N SER A 110 8.29 16.50 2.56
CA SER A 110 7.62 16.46 1.25
C SER A 110 7.11 15.08 0.93
N GLY A 111 6.04 15.00 0.14
CA GLY A 111 5.51 13.76 -0.43
C GLY A 111 6.30 13.30 -1.64
N GLY A 112 6.84 14.23 -2.42
CA GLY A 112 7.63 13.98 -3.63
C GLY A 112 9.09 13.66 -3.30
N LEU A 113 9.42 12.37 -3.13
CA LEU A 113 10.75 11.94 -2.68
C LEU A 113 11.73 11.60 -3.81
N HIS A 114 11.21 11.20 -4.98
CA HIS A 114 12.03 10.61 -6.03
C HIS A 114 12.33 11.54 -7.21
N GLY A 115 11.70 12.73 -7.26
CA GLY A 115 11.88 13.68 -8.35
C GLY A 115 11.45 13.16 -9.73
N VAL A 116 10.48 12.24 -9.76
CA VAL A 116 10.01 11.62 -11.00
C VAL A 116 8.52 11.87 -11.29
N GLY A 117 7.72 12.25 -10.31
CA GLY A 117 6.26 12.29 -10.44
C GLY A 117 5.77 13.10 -11.63
N ILE A 118 6.17 14.36 -11.73
CA ILE A 118 5.69 15.25 -12.80
C ILE A 118 6.27 14.88 -14.18
N SER A 119 7.48 14.33 -14.25
CA SER A 119 8.05 13.84 -15.49
C SER A 119 7.35 12.55 -15.96
N VAL A 120 6.87 11.71 -15.04
CA VAL A 120 6.00 10.56 -15.33
C VAL A 120 4.64 11.04 -15.88
N VAL A 121 4.05 12.08 -15.30
CA VAL A 121 2.81 12.70 -15.84
C VAL A 121 3.04 13.14 -17.29
N ASN A 122 4.15 13.83 -17.57
CA ASN A 122 4.48 14.26 -18.93
C ASN A 122 4.72 13.06 -19.88
N ALA A 123 5.44 12.04 -19.44
CA ALA A 123 5.74 10.85 -20.24
C ALA A 123 4.49 10.06 -20.67
N LEU A 124 3.46 10.03 -19.81
CA LEU A 124 2.24 9.23 -19.98
C LEU A 124 1.02 10.07 -20.39
N SER A 125 1.26 11.30 -20.85
CA SER A 125 0.23 12.21 -21.36
C SER A 125 0.48 12.55 -22.83
N THR A 126 -0.59 12.70 -23.61
CA THR A 126 -0.51 13.19 -25.00
C THR A 126 -0.16 14.68 -25.04
N ARG A 127 -0.55 15.42 -24.00
CA ARG A 127 -0.31 16.86 -23.87
C ARG A 127 -0.17 17.23 -22.40
N VAL A 128 0.74 18.15 -22.10
CA VAL A 128 0.85 18.83 -20.80
C VAL A 128 1.05 20.32 -21.04
N GLU A 129 0.30 21.15 -20.34
CA GLU A 129 0.45 22.60 -20.33
C GLU A 129 0.76 23.05 -18.91
N VAL A 130 1.81 23.86 -18.78
CA VAL A 130 2.21 24.43 -17.51
C VAL A 130 2.14 25.95 -17.60
N ARG A 131 1.47 26.57 -16.63
CA ARG A 131 1.46 28.01 -16.43
C ARG A 131 2.06 28.32 -15.07
N VAL A 132 2.96 29.28 -15.03
CA VAL A 132 3.65 29.68 -13.79
C VAL A 132 3.51 31.18 -13.61
N LYS A 133 2.95 31.60 -12.48
CA LYS A 133 2.92 32.99 -12.04
C LYS A 133 4.05 33.21 -11.07
N ARG A 134 5.04 34.01 -11.47
CA ARG A 134 6.22 34.25 -10.66
C ARG A 134 6.86 35.60 -11.01
N GLU A 135 7.34 36.33 -10.01
CA GLU A 135 8.09 37.57 -10.17
C GLU A 135 7.37 38.65 -11.00
N GLY A 136 6.04 38.66 -10.95
CA GLY A 136 5.22 39.66 -11.65
C GLY A 136 4.88 39.29 -13.10
N ASN A 137 5.28 38.11 -13.57
CA ASN A 137 4.98 37.59 -14.89
C ASN A 137 4.17 36.29 -14.82
N GLU A 138 3.42 36.02 -15.88
CA GLU A 138 2.84 34.71 -16.16
C GLU A 138 3.62 34.08 -17.31
N TYR A 139 4.15 32.91 -17.07
CA TYR A 139 4.89 32.09 -18.03
C TYR A 139 4.03 30.92 -18.47
N ALA A 140 4.21 30.46 -19.71
CA ALA A 140 3.57 29.25 -20.23
C ALA A 140 4.57 28.41 -21.01
N MET A 141 4.41 27.10 -20.91
CA MET A 141 5.15 26.09 -21.62
C MET A 141 4.27 24.89 -21.90
N ALA A 142 4.42 24.26 -23.06
CA ALA A 142 3.65 23.09 -23.45
C ALA A 142 4.55 21.93 -23.86
N PHE A 143 4.03 20.73 -23.64
CA PHE A 143 4.67 19.46 -24.00
C PHE A 143 3.66 18.60 -24.76
N ALA A 144 4.14 17.82 -25.71
CA ALA A 144 3.38 16.85 -26.47
C ALA A 144 4.12 15.52 -26.48
N ASP A 145 3.40 14.44 -26.13
CA ASP A 145 3.97 13.10 -26.05
C ASP A 145 5.26 13.04 -25.22
N GLY A 146 5.35 13.85 -24.15
CA GLY A 146 6.48 13.95 -23.25
C GLY A 146 7.67 14.76 -23.79
N PHE A 147 7.58 15.36 -24.97
CA PHE A 147 8.61 16.23 -25.56
C PHE A 147 8.18 17.69 -25.46
N LYS A 148 9.16 18.57 -25.39
CA LYS A 148 8.92 20.01 -25.43
C LYS A 148 8.23 20.39 -26.75
N ALA A 149 7.04 21.01 -26.66
CA ALA A 149 6.29 21.51 -27.81
C ALA A 149 6.40 23.02 -28.00
N SER A 150 6.69 23.76 -26.92
CA SER A 150 6.95 25.22 -26.98
C SER A 150 8.07 25.60 -26.03
N GLU A 151 8.74 26.73 -26.30
CA GLU A 151 9.66 27.33 -25.34
C GLU A 151 8.89 27.95 -24.17
N LEU A 152 9.54 28.08 -23.01
CA LEU A 152 8.99 28.85 -21.89
C LEU A 152 8.92 30.33 -22.28
N ALA A 153 7.71 30.86 -22.35
CA ALA A 153 7.49 32.25 -22.78
C ALA A 153 6.67 33.02 -21.74
N VAL A 154 6.93 34.31 -21.63
CA VAL A 154 6.06 35.23 -20.89
C VAL A 154 4.79 35.46 -21.71
N VAL A 155 3.64 35.09 -21.16
CA VAL A 155 2.31 35.23 -21.83
C VAL A 155 1.46 36.33 -21.22
N GLY A 156 1.86 36.85 -20.07
CA GLY A 156 1.14 37.91 -19.38
C GLY A 156 1.95 38.54 -18.24
N SER A 157 1.41 39.59 -17.66
CA SER A 157 1.93 40.19 -16.42
C SER A 157 0.88 40.05 -15.31
N VAL A 158 1.33 39.76 -14.11
CA VAL A 158 0.50 39.60 -12.92
C VAL A 158 1.03 40.46 -11.76
N GLY A 159 0.25 40.66 -10.73
CA GLY A 159 0.74 41.32 -9.54
C GLY A 159 1.89 40.51 -8.90
N LYS A 160 2.94 41.20 -8.40
CA LYS A 160 4.12 40.53 -7.79
C LYS A 160 3.79 39.52 -6.67
N ARG A 161 2.63 39.67 -6.01
CA ARG A 161 2.17 38.78 -4.95
C ARG A 161 1.26 37.64 -5.49
N ASN A 162 0.85 37.74 -6.75
CA ASN A 162 0.06 36.68 -7.40
C ASN A 162 1.03 35.66 -7.99
N THR A 163 1.32 34.63 -7.22
CA THR A 163 2.22 33.55 -7.56
C THR A 163 1.43 32.23 -7.62
N GLY A 164 1.98 31.20 -8.23
CA GLY A 164 1.37 29.88 -8.28
C GLY A 164 1.73 29.11 -9.53
N THR A 165 1.28 27.86 -9.57
CA THR A 165 1.45 26.96 -10.73
C THR A 165 0.11 26.40 -11.14
N SER A 166 -0.12 26.27 -12.46
CA SER A 166 -1.17 25.44 -13.04
C SER A 166 -0.53 24.38 -13.92
N VAL A 167 -0.90 23.14 -13.72
CA VAL A 167 -0.53 22.00 -14.56
C VAL A 167 -1.79 21.37 -15.10
N HIS A 168 -1.96 21.45 -16.42
CA HIS A 168 -3.07 20.83 -17.15
C HIS A 168 -2.51 19.69 -18.01
N PHE A 169 -3.06 18.47 -17.89
CA PHE A 169 -2.56 17.31 -18.61
C PHE A 169 -3.68 16.42 -19.15
N TRP A 170 -3.41 15.78 -20.27
CA TRP A 170 -4.28 14.84 -20.98
C TRP A 170 -3.66 13.45 -20.92
N PRO A 171 -4.10 12.56 -20.02
CA PRO A 171 -3.57 11.21 -19.95
C PRO A 171 -3.71 10.48 -21.28
N ASP A 172 -2.66 9.79 -21.72
CA ASP A 172 -2.70 8.99 -22.95
C ASP A 172 -3.42 7.66 -22.66
N PRO A 173 -4.58 7.40 -23.30
CA PRO A 173 -5.40 6.22 -23.02
C PRO A 173 -4.68 4.88 -23.20
N LYS A 174 -3.63 4.85 -24.02
CA LYS A 174 -2.89 3.60 -24.32
C LYS A 174 -2.15 3.02 -23.12
N TYR A 175 -1.89 3.82 -22.07
CA TYR A 175 -1.15 3.39 -20.90
C TYR A 175 -2.03 2.90 -19.74
N PHE A 176 -3.36 3.05 -19.83
CA PHE A 176 -4.28 2.76 -18.74
C PHE A 176 -5.33 1.72 -19.14
N ASP A 177 -5.65 0.82 -18.22
CA ASP A 177 -6.72 -0.16 -18.42
C ASP A 177 -8.07 0.53 -18.57
N SER A 178 -8.32 1.55 -17.77
CA SER A 178 -9.44 2.49 -17.92
C SER A 178 -8.91 3.90 -18.06
N PRO A 179 -9.17 4.60 -19.18
CA PRO A 179 -8.66 5.96 -19.39
C PRO A 179 -9.37 7.03 -18.57
N LYS A 180 -10.49 6.69 -17.91
CA LYS A 180 -11.28 7.62 -17.12
C LYS A 180 -10.80 7.71 -15.69
N PHE A 181 -10.76 8.93 -15.16
CA PHE A 181 -10.53 9.16 -13.74
C PHE A 181 -11.64 8.56 -12.87
N SER A 182 -11.29 8.00 -11.73
CA SER A 182 -12.24 7.72 -10.66
C SER A 182 -12.46 8.98 -9.83
N VAL A 183 -13.64 9.62 -10.01
CA VAL A 183 -14.00 10.85 -9.31
C VAL A 183 -14.07 10.64 -7.80
N SER A 184 -14.58 9.50 -7.35
CA SER A 184 -14.65 9.17 -5.93
C SER A 184 -13.26 9.10 -5.28
N ARG A 185 -12.28 8.46 -5.95
CA ARG A 185 -10.88 8.42 -5.49
C ARG A 185 -10.25 9.81 -5.48
N LEU A 186 -10.49 10.65 -6.49
CA LEU A 186 -10.00 12.04 -6.51
C LEU A 186 -10.54 12.84 -5.33
N LYS A 187 -11.86 12.79 -5.09
CA LYS A 187 -12.49 13.49 -3.95
C LYS A 187 -11.96 13.02 -2.62
N HIS A 188 -11.77 11.70 -2.45
CA HIS A 188 -11.20 11.15 -1.22
C HIS A 188 -9.78 11.68 -0.97
N VAL A 189 -8.90 11.63 -1.97
CA VAL A 189 -7.53 12.16 -1.88
C VAL A 189 -7.54 13.65 -1.54
N LEU A 190 -8.36 14.45 -2.22
CA LEU A 190 -8.43 15.91 -2.02
C LEU A 190 -8.96 16.26 -0.63
N LYS A 191 -9.99 15.55 -0.16
CA LYS A 191 -10.51 15.71 1.21
C LYS A 191 -9.43 15.39 2.23
N ALA A 192 -8.69 14.28 2.04
CA ALA A 192 -7.58 13.92 2.92
C ALA A 192 -6.47 14.99 2.94
N LYS A 193 -6.11 15.59 1.79
CA LYS A 193 -5.11 16.67 1.74
C LYS A 193 -5.56 17.91 2.51
N ALA A 194 -6.82 18.31 2.40
CA ALA A 194 -7.37 19.43 3.18
C ALA A 194 -7.32 19.17 4.69
N VAL A 195 -7.61 17.92 5.10
CA VAL A 195 -7.54 17.50 6.51
C VAL A 195 -6.12 17.50 7.06
N LEU A 196 -5.18 16.98 6.26
CA LEU A 196 -3.77 16.81 6.66
C LEU A 196 -2.96 18.11 6.63
N CYS A 197 -3.50 19.15 5.97
CA CYS A 197 -2.93 20.49 5.90
C CYS A 197 -3.94 21.52 6.46
N PRO A 198 -4.05 21.68 7.79
CA PRO A 198 -4.95 22.64 8.39
C PRO A 198 -4.78 24.04 7.80
N GLY A 199 -5.90 24.68 7.42
CA GLY A 199 -5.90 26.00 6.78
C GLY A 199 -5.71 25.99 5.26
N LEU A 200 -5.48 24.81 4.63
CA LEU A 200 -5.48 24.67 3.18
C LEU A 200 -6.94 24.54 2.66
N ALA A 201 -7.32 25.44 1.75
CA ALA A 201 -8.57 25.34 1.01
C ALA A 201 -8.36 24.48 -0.23
N VAL A 202 -9.09 23.37 -0.35
CA VAL A 202 -9.05 22.46 -1.50
C VAL A 202 -10.38 22.46 -2.20
N SER A 203 -10.41 22.66 -3.52
CA SER A 203 -11.63 22.62 -4.32
C SER A 203 -11.51 21.65 -5.49
N PHE A 204 -12.62 21.01 -5.82
CA PHE A 204 -12.76 20.12 -6.96
C PHE A 204 -13.97 20.52 -7.79
N PHE A 205 -13.79 20.58 -9.10
CA PHE A 205 -14.85 20.84 -10.06
C PHE A 205 -14.83 19.79 -11.17
N ASP A 206 -15.94 19.11 -11.37
CA ASP A 206 -16.16 18.20 -12.47
C ASP A 206 -17.03 18.91 -13.53
N GLU A 207 -16.44 19.28 -14.64
CA GLU A 207 -17.15 20.00 -15.71
C GLU A 207 -18.27 19.16 -16.37
N ALA A 208 -18.06 17.83 -16.46
CA ALA A 208 -19.03 16.95 -17.11
C ALA A 208 -20.34 16.83 -16.33
N SER A 209 -20.24 16.74 -14.99
CA SER A 209 -21.42 16.67 -14.10
C SER A 209 -21.88 18.04 -13.58
N GLY A 210 -21.03 19.06 -13.66
CA GLY A 210 -21.24 20.36 -13.03
C GLY A 210 -21.08 20.36 -11.51
N GLU A 211 -20.61 19.23 -10.92
CA GLU A 211 -20.47 19.06 -9.48
C GLU A 211 -19.25 19.82 -8.95
N ARG A 212 -19.47 20.53 -7.83
CA ARG A 212 -18.41 21.20 -7.09
C ARG A 212 -18.33 20.65 -5.68
N SER A 213 -17.11 20.49 -5.19
CA SER A 213 -16.82 20.10 -3.79
C SER A 213 -15.71 21.01 -3.26
N GLU A 214 -15.83 21.42 -2.00
CA GLU A 214 -14.85 22.26 -1.32
C GLU A 214 -14.60 21.71 0.07
N TRP A 215 -13.34 21.72 0.50
CA TRP A 215 -12.90 21.25 1.81
C TRP A 215 -11.93 22.25 2.41
N HIS A 216 -12.18 22.63 3.64
CA HIS A 216 -11.33 23.46 4.44
C HIS A 216 -11.49 23.09 5.90
N TYR A 217 -10.41 22.66 6.55
CA TYR A 217 -10.43 22.23 7.93
C TYR A 217 -9.44 23.06 8.75
N GLU A 218 -9.92 23.70 9.82
CA GLU A 218 -9.07 24.41 10.77
C GLU A 218 -8.50 23.46 11.84
N ASP A 219 -9.35 22.55 12.35
CA ASP A 219 -9.02 21.55 13.39
C ASP A 219 -8.49 20.21 12.82
N GLY A 220 -8.25 20.13 11.52
CA GLY A 220 -7.59 19.00 10.86
C GLY A 220 -8.22 17.63 11.15
N LEU A 221 -7.43 16.72 11.72
CA LEU A 221 -7.77 15.31 11.90
C LEU A 221 -8.98 15.08 12.82
N ARG A 222 -9.18 15.93 13.82
CA ARG A 222 -10.25 15.78 14.81
C ARG A 222 -11.64 15.90 14.18
N SER A 223 -11.90 16.99 13.48
CA SER A 223 -13.19 17.24 12.81
C SER A 223 -13.44 16.18 11.74
N TYR A 224 -12.41 15.84 10.96
CA TYR A 224 -12.50 14.82 9.93
C TYR A 224 -12.94 13.46 10.49
N LEU A 225 -12.30 12.99 11.58
CA LEU A 225 -12.63 11.70 12.18
C LEU A 225 -14.06 11.68 12.74
N ILE A 226 -14.52 12.79 13.34
CA ILE A 226 -15.90 12.93 13.83
C ILE A 226 -16.89 12.86 12.67
N ASP A 227 -16.66 13.64 11.63
CA ASP A 227 -17.54 13.73 10.45
C ASP A 227 -17.66 12.39 9.71
N THR A 228 -16.53 11.66 9.62
CA THR A 228 -16.48 10.40 8.88
C THR A 228 -17.19 9.26 9.62
N VAL A 229 -17.11 9.22 10.95
CA VAL A 229 -17.77 8.19 11.77
C VAL A 229 -19.26 8.51 12.00
N GLY A 230 -19.66 9.79 11.88
CA GLY A 230 -21.06 10.23 12.03
C GLY A 230 -21.59 10.07 13.46
N ASP A 231 -22.82 9.57 13.60
CA ASP A 231 -23.57 9.53 14.87
C ASP A 231 -23.28 8.29 15.74
N ALA A 232 -22.26 7.47 15.39
CA ALA A 232 -21.91 6.30 16.19
C ALA A 232 -21.46 6.68 17.61
N VAL A 233 -21.78 5.83 18.59
CA VAL A 233 -21.35 6.00 19.99
C VAL A 233 -19.83 5.92 20.07
N ARG A 234 -19.21 6.95 20.62
CA ARG A 234 -17.75 7.15 20.70
C ARG A 234 -17.25 7.13 22.13
N LEU A 235 -16.09 6.57 22.34
CA LEU A 235 -15.40 6.57 23.64
C LEU A 235 -13.91 6.96 23.43
N PRO A 236 -13.46 8.12 23.90
CA PRO A 236 -14.26 9.23 24.47
C PRO A 236 -15.16 9.89 23.40
N GLU A 237 -16.15 10.67 23.81
CA GLU A 237 -17.04 11.40 22.89
C GLU A 237 -16.26 12.36 21.98
N ALA A 238 -15.35 13.14 22.58
CA ALA A 238 -14.36 13.94 21.84
C ALA A 238 -13.09 13.10 21.60
N PRO A 239 -12.57 13.01 20.37
CA PRO A 239 -11.39 12.20 20.09
C PRO A 239 -10.20 12.56 20.98
N PHE A 240 -9.46 11.55 21.47
CA PHE A 240 -8.11 11.76 21.96
C PHE A 240 -7.24 12.16 20.77
N HIS A 241 -6.73 13.37 20.81
CA HIS A 241 -5.93 13.94 19.73
C HIS A 241 -4.68 14.63 20.28
N GLY A 242 -3.70 14.79 19.44
CA GLY A 242 -2.49 15.50 19.76
C GLY A 242 -1.62 15.73 18.56
N SER A 243 -0.61 16.56 18.77
CA SER A 243 0.40 16.91 17.79
C SER A 243 1.73 17.08 18.51
N LEU A 244 2.79 16.51 17.96
CA LEU A 244 4.16 16.76 18.40
C LEU A 244 5.09 16.88 17.21
N ALA A 245 5.88 17.94 17.17
CA ALA A 245 6.90 18.16 16.17
C ALA A 245 8.29 18.20 16.81
N SER A 246 9.23 17.49 16.18
CA SER A 246 10.67 17.58 16.44
C SER A 246 11.39 18.20 15.23
N ALA A 247 12.71 18.30 15.30
CA ALA A 247 13.50 18.83 14.18
C ALA A 247 13.48 17.91 12.94
N ARG A 248 13.16 16.62 13.08
CA ARG A 248 13.22 15.63 11.99
C ARG A 248 11.89 14.91 11.74
N GLU A 249 11.01 14.89 12.71
CA GLU A 249 9.80 14.12 12.70
C GLU A 249 8.66 14.90 13.34
N ALA A 250 7.46 14.75 12.82
CA ALA A 250 6.26 15.27 13.46
C ALA A 250 5.15 14.22 13.34
N VAL A 251 4.28 14.18 14.32
CA VAL A 251 3.13 13.28 14.33
C VAL A 251 1.90 14.01 14.85
N ASP A 252 0.81 13.86 14.11
CA ASP A 252 -0.53 14.32 14.46
C ASP A 252 -1.44 13.12 14.51
N TRP A 253 -2.32 13.03 15.52
CA TRP A 253 -3.27 11.94 15.63
C TRP A 253 -4.61 12.40 16.18
N ALA A 254 -5.65 11.66 15.80
CA ALA A 254 -6.96 11.70 16.44
C ALA A 254 -7.51 10.29 16.49
N LEU A 255 -8.09 9.86 17.61
CA LEU A 255 -8.65 8.53 17.77
C LEU A 255 -9.72 8.46 18.86
N PHE A 256 -10.58 7.47 18.75
CA PHE A 256 -11.53 7.02 19.77
C PHE A 256 -11.90 5.54 19.52
N TRP A 257 -12.64 4.95 20.40
CA TRP A 257 -13.21 3.61 20.23
C TRP A 257 -14.70 3.69 19.93
N LEU A 258 -15.23 2.67 19.22
CA LEU A 258 -16.64 2.50 18.88
C LEU A 258 -17.22 1.31 19.68
N PRO A 259 -17.62 1.48 20.96
CA PRO A 259 -17.99 0.38 21.85
C PRO A 259 -19.15 -0.47 21.31
N GLU A 260 -20.13 0.16 20.68
CA GLU A 260 -21.32 -0.49 20.13
C GLU A 260 -21.14 -0.98 18.69
N GLY A 261 -19.96 -0.73 18.10
CA GLY A 261 -19.66 -0.99 16.69
C GLY A 261 -19.96 0.22 15.83
N GLY A 262 -19.76 0.08 14.53
CA GLY A 262 -19.88 1.13 13.54
C GLY A 262 -18.83 0.93 12.43
N GLU A 263 -18.86 1.78 11.42
CA GLU A 263 -17.85 1.80 10.38
C GLU A 263 -16.52 2.29 10.98
N SER A 264 -15.52 1.43 11.00
CA SER A 264 -14.22 1.75 11.58
C SER A 264 -13.36 2.47 10.56
N VAL A 265 -13.01 3.72 10.84
CA VAL A 265 -12.06 4.51 10.07
C VAL A 265 -10.65 4.25 10.61
N GLN A 266 -9.78 3.70 9.79
CA GLN A 266 -8.38 3.44 10.15
C GLN A 266 -7.47 3.98 9.05
N GLU A 267 -7.16 5.25 9.12
CA GLU A 267 -6.37 5.93 8.11
C GLU A 267 -5.01 6.35 8.65
N SER A 268 -3.98 6.15 7.85
CA SER A 268 -2.64 6.61 8.18
C SER A 268 -1.94 7.21 6.98
N TYR A 269 -1.10 8.22 7.27
CA TYR A 269 -0.43 9.03 6.27
C TYR A 269 1.02 9.28 6.67
N VAL A 270 1.91 9.33 5.69
CA VAL A 270 3.32 9.74 5.88
C VAL A 270 3.66 10.78 4.84
N ASN A 271 4.08 11.97 5.28
CA ASN A 271 4.30 13.13 4.41
C ASN A 271 3.11 13.36 3.46
N LEU A 272 1.88 13.25 4.01
CA LEU A 272 0.59 13.41 3.32
C LEU A 272 0.27 12.30 2.29
N ILE A 273 1.10 11.26 2.19
CA ILE A 273 0.86 10.10 1.32
C ILE A 273 0.05 9.08 2.13
N PRO A 274 -1.08 8.59 1.60
CA PRO A 274 -1.86 7.55 2.29
C PRO A 274 -1.08 6.24 2.34
N THR A 275 -1.01 5.66 3.54
CA THR A 275 -0.38 4.36 3.77
C THR A 275 -1.47 3.32 4.04
N ALA A 276 -2.14 2.87 2.98
CA ALA A 276 -3.29 1.96 3.08
C ALA A 276 -2.97 0.64 3.81
N GLN A 277 -1.71 0.19 3.76
CA GLN A 277 -1.22 -0.99 4.46
C GLN A 277 -0.54 -0.65 5.79
N GLY A 278 -0.68 0.59 6.28
CA GLY A 278 -0.09 1.06 7.53
C GLY A 278 1.43 1.09 7.49
N GLY A 279 2.06 0.48 8.49
CA GLY A 279 3.53 0.42 8.60
C GLY A 279 4.02 0.65 10.01
N THR A 280 5.30 1.01 10.12
CA THR A 280 5.99 1.17 11.41
C THR A 280 5.37 2.26 12.30
N HIS A 281 4.88 3.35 11.74
CA HIS A 281 4.20 4.43 12.48
C HIS A 281 2.87 3.97 13.11
N VAL A 282 2.07 3.16 12.40
CA VAL A 282 0.84 2.57 12.94
C VAL A 282 1.15 1.55 14.03
N ASN A 283 2.22 0.76 13.85
CA ASN A 283 2.69 -0.15 14.89
C ASN A 283 3.14 0.64 16.15
N GLY A 284 3.77 1.80 15.96
CA GLY A 284 4.12 2.70 17.04
C GLY A 284 2.89 3.23 17.80
N LEU A 285 1.86 3.69 17.07
CA LEU A 285 0.58 4.10 17.67
C LEU A 285 -0.03 2.99 18.53
N ARG A 286 -0.09 1.78 17.96
CA ARG A 286 -0.63 0.60 18.62
C ARG A 286 0.12 0.24 19.90
N GLN A 287 1.45 0.28 19.84
CA GLN A 287 2.31 -0.01 20.98
C GLN A 287 2.19 1.06 22.08
N GLY A 288 2.23 2.34 21.70
CA GLY A 288 2.12 3.45 22.64
C GLY A 288 0.80 3.44 23.42
N LEU A 289 -0.33 3.20 22.73
CA LEU A 289 -1.64 3.06 23.35
C LEU A 289 -1.69 1.88 24.33
N LEU A 290 -1.16 0.72 23.91
CA LEU A 290 -1.13 -0.48 24.74
C LEU A 290 -0.32 -0.26 26.02
N ASP A 291 0.86 0.35 25.92
CA ASP A 291 1.74 0.57 27.06
C ASP A 291 1.11 1.56 28.05
N ALA A 292 0.50 2.64 27.55
CA ALA A 292 -0.21 3.61 28.40
C ALA A 292 -1.41 2.98 29.14
N ILE A 293 -2.23 2.17 28.46
CA ILE A 293 -3.37 1.49 29.10
C ILE A 293 -2.89 0.45 30.10
N ARG A 294 -1.85 -0.31 29.81
CA ARG A 294 -1.28 -1.28 30.78
C ARG A 294 -0.80 -0.59 32.03
N GLU A 295 -0.02 0.49 31.90
CA GLU A 295 0.50 1.27 33.01
C GLU A 295 -0.65 1.86 33.86
N PHE A 296 -1.69 2.41 33.22
CA PHE A 296 -2.89 2.93 33.88
C PHE A 296 -3.64 1.82 34.64
N CYS A 297 -3.82 0.65 34.03
CA CYS A 297 -4.48 -0.49 34.65
C CYS A 297 -3.69 -1.04 35.84
N GLU A 298 -2.37 -1.14 35.72
CA GLU A 298 -1.48 -1.60 36.79
C GLU A 298 -1.51 -0.66 37.99
N PHE A 299 -1.37 0.65 37.73
CA PHE A 299 -1.39 1.66 38.81
C PHE A 299 -2.70 1.68 39.59
N ARG A 300 -3.84 1.41 38.91
CA ARG A 300 -5.19 1.42 39.54
C ARG A 300 -5.67 0.04 39.93
N ASN A 301 -4.88 -1.02 39.79
CA ASN A 301 -5.26 -2.41 40.06
C ASN A 301 -6.54 -2.86 39.35
N LEU A 302 -6.75 -2.45 38.10
CA LEU A 302 -7.95 -2.77 37.31
C LEU A 302 -7.89 -4.15 36.66
N LEU A 303 -6.69 -4.74 36.48
CA LEU A 303 -6.51 -6.02 35.78
C LEU A 303 -6.97 -7.20 36.66
N PRO A 304 -7.89 -8.05 36.19
CA PRO A 304 -8.19 -9.32 36.80
C PRO A 304 -6.94 -10.21 36.94
N ARG A 305 -6.87 -11.03 37.98
CA ARG A 305 -5.72 -11.94 38.19
C ARG A 305 -5.48 -12.83 36.98
N GLY A 306 -4.26 -12.80 36.46
CA GLY A 306 -3.83 -13.64 35.32
C GLY A 306 -4.22 -13.12 33.94
N LEU A 307 -4.95 -12.00 33.84
CA LEU A 307 -5.27 -11.36 32.57
C LEU A 307 -4.14 -10.44 32.15
N LYS A 308 -3.67 -10.62 30.89
CA LYS A 308 -2.71 -9.72 30.26
C LYS A 308 -3.35 -9.12 29.01
N LEU A 309 -3.30 -7.81 28.91
CA LEU A 309 -3.75 -7.10 27.71
C LEU A 309 -2.77 -7.37 26.55
N ALA A 310 -3.32 -7.66 25.39
CA ALA A 310 -2.58 -7.79 24.13
C ALA A 310 -2.89 -6.58 23.22
N PRO A 311 -2.05 -6.32 22.22
CA PRO A 311 -2.29 -5.21 21.29
C PRO A 311 -3.68 -5.24 20.64
N GLU A 312 -4.21 -6.42 20.35
CA GLU A 312 -5.51 -6.63 19.74
C GLU A 312 -6.65 -6.14 20.63
N ASP A 313 -6.53 -6.30 21.96
CA ASP A 313 -7.57 -5.92 22.92
C ASP A 313 -7.81 -4.41 22.95
N VAL A 314 -6.74 -3.64 22.75
CA VAL A 314 -6.78 -2.17 22.67
C VAL A 314 -7.18 -1.72 21.26
N TRP A 315 -6.78 -2.49 20.24
CA TRP A 315 -6.99 -2.13 18.84
C TRP A 315 -8.39 -2.46 18.32
N GLU A 316 -9.10 -3.35 19.00
CA GLU A 316 -10.46 -3.73 18.61
C GLU A 316 -11.40 -2.53 18.63
N ARG A 317 -12.07 -2.27 17.50
CA ARG A 317 -13.04 -1.17 17.30
C ARG A 317 -12.47 0.23 17.48
N ILE A 318 -11.16 0.40 17.33
CA ILE A 318 -10.55 1.71 17.27
C ILE A 318 -10.85 2.38 15.92
N ALA A 319 -11.21 3.64 15.95
CA ALA A 319 -11.21 4.52 14.80
C ALA A 319 -10.11 5.57 14.99
N PHE A 320 -9.26 5.75 14.00
CA PHE A 320 -8.14 6.68 14.09
C PHE A 320 -7.76 7.28 12.73
N VAL A 321 -7.18 8.46 12.79
CA VAL A 321 -6.40 9.06 11.71
C VAL A 321 -5.04 9.44 12.29
N LEU A 322 -3.98 8.98 11.62
CA LEU A 322 -2.59 9.20 12.01
C LEU A 322 -1.83 9.85 10.86
N SER A 323 -1.26 11.01 11.09
CA SER A 323 -0.41 11.72 10.12
C SER A 323 1.00 11.85 10.67
N MET A 324 1.96 11.24 10.00
CA MET A 324 3.39 11.37 10.33
C MET A 324 4.10 12.18 9.25
N LYS A 325 4.97 13.08 9.68
CA LYS A 325 5.89 13.81 8.80
C LYS A 325 7.30 13.43 9.23
N MET A 326 8.13 13.03 8.29
CA MET A 326 9.52 12.66 8.57
C MET A 326 10.44 12.96 7.39
N GLN A 327 11.70 13.17 7.68
CA GLN A 327 12.74 13.27 6.67
C GLN A 327 13.06 11.89 6.14
N GLU A 328 13.21 11.77 4.82
CA GLU A 328 13.64 10.52 4.14
C GLU A 328 12.85 9.26 4.52
N PRO A 329 11.50 9.26 4.44
CA PRO A 329 10.71 8.07 4.74
C PRO A 329 11.03 6.94 3.76
N GLN A 330 11.15 5.72 4.29
CA GLN A 330 11.34 4.51 3.49
C GLN A 330 10.04 3.74 3.43
N PHE A 331 9.63 3.38 2.22
CA PHE A 331 8.40 2.63 1.97
C PHE A 331 8.71 1.24 1.42
N SER A 332 7.78 0.33 1.61
CA SER A 332 7.79 -0.98 0.98
C SER A 332 7.12 -0.87 -0.40
N GLY A 333 7.92 -0.63 -1.46
CA GLY A 333 7.43 -0.50 -2.83
C GLY A 333 7.15 0.93 -3.29
N GLN A 334 7.01 1.09 -4.61
CA GLN A 334 6.86 2.38 -5.28
C GLN A 334 5.52 3.07 -4.99
N THR A 335 4.46 2.32 -4.76
CA THR A 335 3.12 2.85 -4.42
C THR A 335 3.05 3.47 -3.03
N LYS A 336 4.12 3.33 -2.23
CA LYS A 336 4.26 3.95 -0.90
C LYS A 336 3.16 3.57 0.11
N GLU A 337 2.49 2.45 -0.09
CA GLU A 337 1.35 2.03 0.74
C GLU A 337 1.71 1.64 2.17
N ARG A 338 2.98 1.34 2.44
CA ARG A 338 3.45 0.91 3.76
C ARG A 338 4.77 1.54 4.13
N LEU A 339 4.82 2.20 5.30
CA LEU A 339 6.07 2.73 5.86
C LEU A 339 6.93 1.60 6.46
N SER A 340 8.24 1.61 6.16
CA SER A 340 9.21 0.63 6.68
C SER A 340 10.31 1.24 7.57
N SER A 341 10.38 2.56 7.69
CA SER A 341 11.35 3.27 8.57
C SER A 341 11.18 2.85 10.01
N ARG A 342 12.22 2.24 10.62
CA ARG A 342 12.14 1.67 11.99
C ARG A 342 12.01 2.74 13.07
N GLU A 343 12.68 3.87 12.90
CA GLU A 343 12.67 5.01 13.79
C GLU A 343 11.25 5.55 14.03
N ALA A 344 10.41 5.53 13.01
CA ALA A 344 9.02 5.96 13.09
C ALA A 344 8.22 5.22 14.17
N ALA A 345 8.45 3.91 14.33
CA ALA A 345 7.76 3.11 15.35
C ALA A 345 8.11 3.58 16.77
N ALA A 346 9.39 3.79 17.04
CA ALA A 346 9.85 4.20 18.36
C ALA A 346 9.40 5.63 18.70
N PHE A 347 9.49 6.54 17.71
CA PHE A 347 9.07 7.93 17.87
C PHE A 347 7.57 8.01 18.19
N VAL A 348 6.71 7.42 17.35
CA VAL A 348 5.26 7.45 17.54
C VAL A 348 4.85 6.75 18.84
N ALA A 349 5.46 5.59 19.17
CA ALA A 349 5.17 4.87 20.40
C ALA A 349 5.48 5.70 21.64
N GLY A 350 6.64 6.35 21.69
CA GLY A 350 7.03 7.21 22.81
C GLY A 350 6.08 8.40 22.97
N VAL A 351 5.86 9.15 21.89
CA VAL A 351 5.00 10.34 21.89
C VAL A 351 3.57 10.00 22.32
N VAL A 352 2.99 8.97 21.72
CA VAL A 352 1.60 8.59 22.00
C VAL A 352 1.47 8.01 23.40
N LYS A 353 2.42 7.19 23.87
CA LYS A 353 2.43 6.67 25.22
C LYS A 353 2.41 7.81 26.25
N ASP A 354 3.32 8.77 26.11
CA ASP A 354 3.44 9.87 27.07
C ASP A 354 2.18 10.76 27.07
N ALA A 355 1.71 11.15 25.87
CA ALA A 355 0.52 11.97 25.73
C ALA A 355 -0.73 11.26 26.26
N PHE A 356 -0.89 9.96 25.96
CA PHE A 356 -2.06 9.21 26.38
C PHE A 356 -2.03 8.88 27.86
N SER A 357 -0.86 8.59 28.45
CA SER A 357 -0.72 8.41 29.91
C SER A 357 -1.12 9.69 30.68
N LEU A 358 -0.70 10.86 30.19
CA LEU A 358 -1.11 12.14 30.77
C LEU A 358 -2.63 12.36 30.64
N TRP A 359 -3.18 12.06 29.46
CA TRP A 359 -4.61 12.22 29.20
C TRP A 359 -5.47 11.29 30.07
N LEU A 360 -5.08 10.00 30.20
CA LEU A 360 -5.77 9.02 31.06
C LEU A 360 -5.79 9.46 32.52
N ASN A 361 -4.70 10.06 33.00
CA ASN A 361 -4.62 10.56 34.38
C ASN A 361 -5.41 11.85 34.57
N ALA A 362 -5.53 12.69 33.54
CA ALA A 362 -6.36 13.89 33.57
C ALA A 362 -7.88 13.57 33.48
N HIS A 363 -8.25 12.42 32.88
CA HIS A 363 -9.63 11.99 32.67
C HIS A 363 -9.87 10.58 33.24
N PRO A 364 -9.77 10.40 34.57
CA PRO A 364 -9.75 9.07 35.19
C PRO A 364 -10.99 8.22 34.93
N GLU A 365 -12.17 8.83 34.81
CA GLU A 365 -13.42 8.12 34.52
C GLU A 365 -13.45 7.57 33.09
N LEU A 366 -13.02 8.38 32.09
CA LEU A 366 -12.87 7.93 30.69
C LEU A 366 -11.77 6.89 30.57
N GLY A 367 -10.65 7.08 31.28
CA GLY A 367 -9.57 6.12 31.35
C GLY A 367 -10.02 4.77 31.87
N GLN A 368 -10.87 4.76 32.89
CA GLN A 368 -11.45 3.52 33.42
C GLN A 368 -12.37 2.85 32.39
N GLN A 369 -13.23 3.60 31.71
CA GLN A 369 -14.10 3.04 30.65
C GLN A 369 -13.31 2.43 29.50
N ILE A 370 -12.23 3.09 29.07
CA ILE A 370 -11.33 2.57 28.01
C ILE A 370 -10.62 1.30 28.51
N ALA A 371 -10.13 1.30 29.75
CA ALA A 371 -9.51 0.13 30.37
C ALA A 371 -10.50 -1.05 30.46
N GLU A 372 -11.74 -0.79 30.89
CA GLU A 372 -12.79 -1.80 30.95
C GLU A 372 -13.14 -2.36 29.56
N LEU A 373 -13.19 -1.51 28.53
CA LEU A 373 -13.38 -1.94 27.16
C LEU A 373 -12.25 -2.91 26.74
N ALA A 374 -10.99 -2.54 26.97
CA ALA A 374 -9.84 -3.38 26.64
C ALA A 374 -9.84 -4.70 27.46
N ILE A 375 -10.18 -4.65 28.75
CA ILE A 375 -10.31 -5.83 29.62
C ILE A 375 -11.42 -6.76 29.13
N ASN A 376 -12.56 -6.20 28.72
CA ASN A 376 -13.68 -6.97 28.17
C ASN A 376 -13.31 -7.63 26.85
N ASN A 377 -12.57 -6.94 25.98
CA ASN A 377 -12.03 -7.48 24.74
C ASN A 377 -11.06 -8.63 25.03
N ALA A 378 -10.12 -8.47 25.98
CA ALA A 378 -9.23 -9.53 26.43
C ALA A 378 -10.00 -10.72 27.01
N GLY A 379 -11.06 -10.45 27.80
CA GLY A 379 -11.94 -11.48 28.35
C GLY A 379 -12.66 -12.26 27.24
N ARG A 380 -13.17 -11.56 26.21
CA ARG A 380 -13.80 -12.19 25.02
C ARG A 380 -12.78 -13.02 24.25
N ARG A 381 -11.60 -12.48 23.97
CA ARG A 381 -10.50 -13.19 23.31
C ARG A 381 -10.12 -14.46 24.07
N LEU A 382 -9.95 -14.39 25.40
CA LEU A 382 -9.60 -15.55 26.22
C LEU A 382 -10.74 -16.57 26.31
N LYS A 383 -12.02 -16.10 26.35
CA LYS A 383 -13.19 -16.98 26.31
C LYS A 383 -13.35 -17.64 24.94
N ALA A 384 -13.14 -16.90 23.86
CA ALA A 384 -13.12 -17.44 22.50
C ALA A 384 -11.99 -18.47 22.36
N GLY A 385 -10.79 -18.17 22.86
CA GLY A 385 -9.67 -19.12 22.91
C GLY A 385 -9.96 -20.36 23.79
N LYS A 386 -10.77 -20.23 24.85
CA LYS A 386 -11.22 -21.39 25.65
C LYS A 386 -12.39 -22.16 25.02
N LYS A 387 -13.28 -21.48 24.26
CA LYS A 387 -14.39 -22.13 23.55
C LYS A 387 -13.95 -22.79 22.25
N VAL A 388 -12.86 -22.32 21.65
CA VAL A 388 -12.20 -22.92 20.50
C VAL A 388 -10.95 -23.64 21.01
N GLU A 389 -11.06 -24.53 22.01
CA GLU A 389 -10.22 -25.70 21.95
C GLU A 389 -10.47 -26.28 20.55
N ARG A 390 -9.42 -26.29 19.71
CA ARG A 390 -9.45 -27.05 18.46
C ARG A 390 -10.08 -28.39 18.82
N LYS A 391 -11.34 -28.63 18.40
CA LYS A 391 -11.98 -29.92 18.66
C LYS A 391 -10.95 -30.94 18.27
N LYS A 392 -10.34 -31.62 19.25
CA LYS A 392 -9.54 -32.81 19.00
C LYS A 392 -10.45 -33.63 18.13
N ILE A 393 -10.05 -33.87 16.89
CA ILE A 393 -10.84 -34.62 15.92
C ILE A 393 -10.85 -36.04 16.42
N THR A 394 -11.77 -36.31 17.35
CA THR A 394 -12.02 -37.67 17.84
C THR A 394 -13.06 -38.39 16.97
N GLN A 395 -13.72 -37.69 16.04
CA GLN A 395 -14.74 -38.27 15.12
C GLN A 395 -14.87 -37.50 13.77
N GLY A 396 -13.80 -36.88 13.21
CA GLY A 396 -13.80 -36.25 11.88
C GLY A 396 -12.71 -36.86 10.98
N PRO A 397 -12.62 -36.47 9.68
CA PRO A 397 -11.55 -36.93 8.82
C PRO A 397 -10.19 -36.57 9.43
N ALA A 398 -9.26 -37.52 9.41
CA ALA A 398 -7.90 -37.28 9.92
C ALA A 398 -7.26 -36.12 9.15
N LEU A 399 -6.55 -35.23 9.86
CA LEU A 399 -5.79 -34.14 9.22
C LEU A 399 -4.85 -34.70 8.14
N PRO A 400 -4.68 -33.99 7.01
CA PRO A 400 -3.79 -34.44 5.95
C PRO A 400 -2.39 -34.73 6.50
N GLY A 401 -1.82 -35.89 6.21
CA GLY A 401 -0.52 -36.30 6.73
C GLY A 401 0.64 -35.40 6.28
N LYS A 402 0.44 -34.64 5.20
CA LYS A 402 1.41 -33.63 4.71
C LYS A 402 1.35 -32.30 5.47
N LEU A 403 0.29 -32.03 6.25
CA LEU A 403 0.15 -30.81 7.05
C LEU A 403 1.10 -30.85 8.25
N ALA A 404 1.99 -29.86 8.33
CA ALA A 404 2.76 -29.56 9.53
C ALA A 404 2.01 -28.49 10.34
N ASP A 405 1.16 -28.91 11.26
CA ASP A 405 0.31 -28.01 12.04
C ASP A 405 1.10 -27.20 13.08
N CYS A 406 0.53 -26.09 13.53
CA CYS A 406 1.10 -25.25 14.60
C CYS A 406 0.59 -25.69 15.98
N ALA A 407 1.33 -25.32 17.02
CA ALA A 407 1.00 -25.68 18.41
C ALA A 407 -0.09 -24.76 19.02
N GLY A 408 -0.22 -23.52 18.51
CA GLY A 408 -1.21 -22.55 18.97
C GLY A 408 -2.64 -23.03 18.74
N GLN A 409 -3.53 -22.69 19.67
CA GLN A 409 -4.93 -23.13 19.64
C GLN A 409 -5.90 -22.03 19.25
N ASP A 410 -5.43 -20.80 19.12
CA ASP A 410 -6.23 -19.63 18.71
C ASP A 410 -6.25 -19.55 17.18
N PRO A 411 -7.40 -19.83 16.52
CA PRO A 411 -7.50 -19.78 15.08
C PRO A 411 -7.15 -18.40 14.51
N MET A 412 -7.54 -17.31 15.19
CA MET A 412 -7.33 -15.95 14.70
C MET A 412 -5.85 -15.52 14.73
N ARG A 413 -5.04 -16.16 15.56
CA ARG A 413 -3.59 -15.97 15.61
C ARG A 413 -2.83 -16.98 14.77
N SER A 414 -3.47 -18.05 14.35
CA SER A 414 -2.85 -19.12 13.57
C SER A 414 -2.92 -18.81 12.07
N GLU A 415 -1.87 -19.21 11.38
CA GLU A 415 -1.70 -18.98 9.95
C GLU A 415 -1.40 -20.30 9.25
N LEU A 416 -2.02 -20.52 8.09
CA LEU A 416 -1.74 -21.65 7.23
C LEU A 416 -1.06 -21.17 5.95
N PHE A 417 0.13 -21.67 5.67
CA PHE A 417 0.80 -21.45 4.40
C PHE A 417 0.56 -22.67 3.48
N LEU A 418 -0.10 -22.43 2.36
CA LEU A 418 -0.23 -23.35 1.24
C LEU A 418 0.99 -23.16 0.35
N VAL A 419 1.93 -24.11 0.36
CA VAL A 419 3.26 -23.95 -0.24
C VAL A 419 3.40 -24.83 -1.46
N GLU A 420 3.88 -24.28 -2.56
CA GLU A 420 4.16 -25.02 -3.78
C GLU A 420 5.31 -26.01 -3.59
N GLY A 421 5.00 -27.29 -3.81
CA GLY A 421 5.98 -28.37 -3.84
C GLY A 421 6.52 -28.82 -2.48
N ASP A 422 7.05 -30.03 -2.46
CA ASP A 422 7.62 -30.65 -1.25
C ASP A 422 8.97 -30.01 -0.85
N SER A 423 9.75 -29.53 -1.81
CA SER A 423 11.06 -28.91 -1.56
C SER A 423 10.89 -27.57 -0.81
N ALA A 424 10.11 -26.64 -1.36
CA ALA A 424 9.80 -25.38 -0.70
C ALA A 424 9.02 -25.59 0.60
N GLY A 425 8.11 -26.59 0.64
CA GLY A 425 7.44 -27.03 1.84
C GLY A 425 8.41 -27.48 2.95
N GLY A 426 9.52 -28.11 2.60
CA GLY A 426 10.59 -28.52 3.53
C GLY A 426 11.29 -27.30 4.14
N SER A 427 11.69 -26.33 3.32
CA SER A 427 12.30 -25.07 3.77
C SER A 427 11.32 -24.27 4.64
N ALA A 428 10.06 -24.17 4.23
CA ALA A 428 9.00 -23.46 4.96
C ALA A 428 8.72 -24.11 6.34
N LYS A 429 8.71 -25.45 6.43
CA LYS A 429 8.56 -26.18 7.71
C LYS A 429 9.69 -25.87 8.70
N GLN A 430 10.92 -25.61 8.21
CA GLN A 430 12.04 -25.20 9.04
C GLN A 430 12.02 -23.71 9.38
N ALA A 431 11.53 -22.88 8.45
CA ALA A 431 11.47 -21.42 8.59
C ALA A 431 10.37 -20.95 9.55
N ARG A 432 9.26 -21.68 9.65
CA ARG A 432 8.04 -21.26 10.35
C ARG A 432 8.19 -21.04 11.85
N SER A 433 7.35 -20.22 12.43
CA SER A 433 7.07 -20.27 13.87
C SER A 433 6.16 -21.48 14.13
N LYS A 434 6.67 -22.44 14.90
CA LYS A 434 5.89 -23.64 15.29
C LYS A 434 4.71 -23.29 16.19
N GLU A 435 4.72 -22.12 16.80
CA GLU A 435 3.68 -21.68 17.72
C GLU A 435 2.38 -21.36 16.98
N PHE A 436 2.45 -20.60 15.88
CA PHE A 436 1.25 -20.10 15.20
C PHE A 436 1.21 -20.29 13.68
N GLN A 437 2.26 -20.83 13.05
CA GLN A 437 2.31 -21.05 11.61
C GLN A 437 2.27 -22.54 11.27
N ALA A 438 1.30 -22.93 10.45
CA ALA A 438 1.16 -24.24 9.87
C ALA A 438 1.59 -24.23 8.39
N ILE A 439 2.15 -25.33 7.91
CA ILE A 439 2.60 -25.49 6.53
C ILE A 439 1.92 -26.69 5.91
N MET A 440 1.34 -26.50 4.73
CA MET A 440 0.79 -27.55 3.90
C MET A 440 1.40 -27.50 2.51
N PRO A 441 2.32 -28.40 2.16
CA PRO A 441 2.83 -28.53 0.80
C PRO A 441 1.75 -29.00 -0.15
N LEU A 442 1.70 -28.42 -1.35
CA LEU A 442 0.83 -28.85 -2.44
C LEU A 442 1.64 -29.66 -3.45
N ARG A 443 1.09 -30.76 -3.96
CA ARG A 443 1.77 -31.59 -4.94
C ARG A 443 1.37 -31.20 -6.36
N GLY A 444 2.13 -30.27 -6.93
CA GLY A 444 1.91 -29.77 -8.28
C GLY A 444 0.70 -28.83 -8.39
N LYS A 445 0.24 -28.61 -9.62
CA LYS A 445 -0.90 -27.75 -9.92
C LYS A 445 -2.19 -28.37 -9.41
N ILE A 446 -2.96 -27.62 -8.65
CA ILE A 446 -4.29 -28.05 -8.23
C ILE A 446 -5.25 -28.12 -9.42
N LEU A 447 -6.35 -28.84 -9.26
CA LEU A 447 -7.42 -28.85 -10.24
C LEU A 447 -7.91 -27.42 -10.53
N ASN A 448 -8.11 -27.08 -11.79
CA ASN A 448 -8.85 -25.88 -12.15
C ASN A 448 -10.32 -26.06 -11.76
N THR A 449 -10.70 -25.44 -10.65
CA THR A 449 -12.03 -25.60 -10.04
C THR A 449 -13.04 -24.59 -10.54
N TRP A 450 -12.68 -23.71 -11.49
CA TRP A 450 -13.52 -22.59 -11.93
C TRP A 450 -14.84 -23.05 -12.56
N GLU A 451 -14.82 -24.13 -13.33
CA GLU A 451 -16.01 -24.73 -13.98
C GLU A 451 -16.51 -26.00 -13.26
N VAL A 452 -16.10 -26.24 -12.02
CA VAL A 452 -16.47 -27.45 -11.24
C VAL A 452 -17.50 -27.06 -10.19
N ASP A 453 -18.58 -27.84 -10.09
CA ASP A 453 -19.59 -27.63 -9.04
C ASP A 453 -19.06 -27.92 -7.64
N GLY A 454 -19.57 -27.18 -6.64
CA GLY A 454 -19.10 -27.26 -5.25
C GLY A 454 -19.21 -28.69 -4.66
N SER A 455 -20.16 -29.50 -5.12
CA SER A 455 -20.30 -30.90 -4.70
C SER A 455 -19.23 -31.83 -5.29
N GLU A 456 -18.66 -31.48 -6.44
CA GLU A 456 -17.67 -32.32 -7.15
C GLU A 456 -16.23 -31.87 -6.86
N VAL A 457 -16.04 -30.64 -6.36
CA VAL A 457 -14.72 -30.08 -6.15
C VAL A 457 -13.90 -30.85 -5.12
N LEU A 458 -14.55 -31.46 -4.13
CA LEU A 458 -13.94 -32.34 -3.12
C LEU A 458 -13.46 -33.69 -3.67
N GLY A 459 -13.79 -34.03 -4.91
CA GLY A 459 -13.22 -35.19 -5.62
C GLY A 459 -11.72 -35.05 -5.90
N SER A 460 -11.18 -33.79 -5.88
CA SER A 460 -9.75 -33.54 -5.92
C SER A 460 -9.15 -33.72 -4.52
N GLN A 461 -8.17 -34.63 -4.39
CA GLN A 461 -7.50 -34.89 -3.11
C GLN A 461 -6.86 -33.63 -2.53
N GLU A 462 -6.24 -32.78 -3.38
CA GLU A 462 -5.61 -31.54 -2.93
C GLU A 462 -6.65 -30.54 -2.38
N VAL A 463 -7.80 -30.39 -3.04
CA VAL A 463 -8.88 -29.51 -2.57
C VAL A 463 -9.53 -30.07 -1.29
N HIS A 464 -9.74 -31.39 -1.23
CA HIS A 464 -10.21 -32.05 -0.02
C HIS A 464 -9.26 -31.82 1.16
N ASP A 465 -7.95 -31.99 0.95
CA ASP A 465 -6.94 -31.76 1.97
C ASP A 465 -6.92 -30.28 2.44
N ILE A 466 -7.10 -29.33 1.51
CA ILE A 466 -7.22 -27.90 1.85
C ILE A 466 -8.47 -27.67 2.72
N ALA A 467 -9.65 -28.18 2.30
CA ALA A 467 -10.90 -28.01 3.05
C ALA A 467 -10.78 -28.59 4.47
N VAL A 468 -10.23 -29.80 4.61
CA VAL A 468 -9.99 -30.45 5.92
C VAL A 468 -8.98 -29.65 6.75
N ALA A 469 -7.90 -29.15 6.16
CA ALA A 469 -6.90 -28.36 6.86
C ALA A 469 -7.49 -27.05 7.40
N ILE A 470 -8.23 -26.29 6.59
CA ILE A 470 -8.85 -25.03 7.01
C ILE A 470 -10.07 -25.24 7.91
N GLY A 471 -10.72 -26.41 7.86
CA GLY A 471 -11.90 -26.75 8.66
C GLY A 471 -13.21 -26.15 8.14
N ILE A 472 -13.28 -25.80 6.85
CA ILE A 472 -14.45 -25.20 6.19
C ILE A 472 -14.76 -26.00 4.93
N ASP A 473 -16.02 -26.35 4.74
CA ASP A 473 -16.47 -27.02 3.52
C ASP A 473 -16.70 -26.01 2.37
N PRO A 474 -16.44 -26.40 1.11
CA PRO A 474 -16.74 -25.57 -0.05
C PRO A 474 -18.20 -25.13 -0.06
N GLY A 475 -18.45 -23.84 -0.34
CA GLY A 475 -19.79 -23.25 -0.36
C GLY A 475 -20.41 -22.95 1.00
N SER A 476 -19.74 -23.29 2.12
CA SER A 476 -20.23 -22.98 3.46
C SER A 476 -20.12 -21.49 3.78
N ALA A 477 -21.23 -20.91 4.26
CA ALA A 477 -21.23 -19.55 4.84
C ALA A 477 -20.81 -19.54 6.32
N ASP A 478 -20.84 -20.69 7.00
CA ASP A 478 -20.45 -20.83 8.40
C ASP A 478 -18.94 -21.00 8.54
N LEU A 479 -18.30 -20.00 9.11
CA LEU A 479 -16.87 -19.98 9.39
C LEU A 479 -16.51 -20.44 10.81
N SER A 480 -17.46 -20.96 11.57
CA SER A 480 -17.22 -21.40 12.97
C SER A 480 -16.20 -22.53 13.11
N GLY A 481 -16.00 -23.30 12.02
CA GLY A 481 -15.01 -24.38 11.92
C GLY A 481 -13.59 -23.90 11.54
N LEU A 482 -13.40 -22.61 11.25
CA LEU A 482 -12.12 -22.06 10.76
C LEU A 482 -10.97 -22.36 11.72
N ARG A 483 -9.89 -22.92 11.20
CA ARG A 483 -8.71 -23.33 11.99
C ARG A 483 -7.57 -22.31 11.95
N TYR A 484 -7.53 -21.45 10.94
CA TYR A 484 -6.46 -20.47 10.75
C TYR A 484 -7.06 -19.13 10.33
N GLY A 485 -6.76 -18.07 11.08
CA GLY A 485 -7.21 -16.71 10.79
C GLY A 485 -6.56 -16.09 9.54
N LYS A 486 -5.44 -16.65 9.10
CA LYS A 486 -4.83 -16.30 7.82
C LYS A 486 -4.46 -17.54 7.03
N ILE A 487 -4.85 -17.54 5.77
CA ILE A 487 -4.51 -18.55 4.79
C ILE A 487 -3.64 -17.87 3.74
N CYS A 488 -2.36 -18.24 3.71
CA CYS A 488 -1.35 -17.58 2.89
C CYS A 488 -0.96 -18.51 1.73
N ILE A 489 -1.16 -18.07 0.50
CA ILE A 489 -0.70 -18.74 -0.71
C ILE A 489 0.77 -18.38 -0.92
N LEU A 490 1.66 -19.36 -0.95
CA LEU A 490 3.09 -19.21 -1.14
C LEU A 490 3.54 -20.06 -2.31
N ALA A 491 3.73 -19.43 -3.45
CA ALA A 491 4.17 -20.02 -4.69
C ALA A 491 5.47 -19.40 -5.18
N ASP A 492 6.18 -20.10 -6.06
CA ASP A 492 7.38 -19.59 -6.70
C ASP A 492 7.05 -18.35 -7.56
N ALA A 493 8.01 -17.46 -7.75
CA ALA A 493 7.80 -16.24 -8.54
C ALA A 493 8.04 -16.47 -10.05
N ASP A 494 7.94 -17.71 -10.52
CA ASP A 494 8.00 -18.08 -11.93
C ASP A 494 6.61 -18.26 -12.54
N SER A 495 6.54 -18.58 -13.83
CA SER A 495 5.27 -18.76 -14.56
C SER A 495 4.40 -19.90 -14.01
N ASP A 496 5.02 -20.97 -13.50
CA ASP A 496 4.30 -22.12 -12.92
C ASP A 496 3.72 -21.78 -11.56
N GLY A 497 4.49 -21.10 -10.70
CA GLY A 497 4.05 -20.62 -9.39
C GLY A 497 2.93 -19.58 -9.50
N LEU A 498 3.03 -18.64 -10.44
CA LEU A 498 1.95 -17.68 -10.72
C LEU A 498 0.67 -18.38 -11.18
N HIS A 499 0.78 -19.46 -11.96
CA HIS A 499 -0.37 -20.27 -12.36
C HIS A 499 -0.99 -20.99 -11.13
N ILE A 500 -0.17 -21.57 -10.24
CA ILE A 500 -0.65 -22.21 -9.01
C ILE A 500 -1.34 -21.21 -8.11
N ALA A 501 -0.75 -20.03 -7.92
CA ALA A 501 -1.36 -18.95 -7.15
C ALA A 501 -2.71 -18.53 -7.73
N THR A 502 -2.81 -18.38 -9.06
CA THR A 502 -4.06 -18.05 -9.75
C THR A 502 -5.13 -19.13 -9.54
N LEU A 503 -4.78 -20.42 -9.64
CA LEU A 503 -5.71 -21.52 -9.39
C LEU A 503 -6.19 -21.56 -7.94
N LEU A 504 -5.32 -21.25 -6.97
CA LEU A 504 -5.70 -21.16 -5.56
C LEU A 504 -6.59 -19.94 -5.29
N CYS A 505 -6.27 -18.78 -5.86
CA CYS A 505 -7.17 -17.62 -5.78
C CYS A 505 -8.55 -17.93 -6.36
N ALA A 506 -8.60 -18.61 -7.51
CA ALA A 506 -9.86 -19.05 -8.12
C ALA A 506 -10.65 -20.01 -7.22
N LEU A 507 -9.96 -20.97 -6.61
CA LEU A 507 -10.57 -21.90 -5.65
C LEU A 507 -11.23 -21.14 -4.49
N PHE A 508 -10.52 -20.17 -3.89
CA PHE A 508 -11.06 -19.41 -2.77
C PHE A 508 -12.20 -18.48 -3.20
N VAL A 509 -12.06 -17.79 -4.32
CA VAL A 509 -13.11 -16.89 -4.84
C VAL A 509 -14.38 -17.67 -5.22
N GLN A 510 -14.27 -18.83 -5.81
CA GLN A 510 -15.41 -19.62 -6.30
C GLN A 510 -16.06 -20.47 -5.20
N HIS A 511 -15.25 -21.14 -4.38
CA HIS A 511 -15.75 -22.17 -3.46
C HIS A 511 -15.63 -21.83 -1.98
N PHE A 512 -14.81 -20.86 -1.62
CA PHE A 512 -14.63 -20.41 -0.23
C PHE A 512 -14.81 -18.90 -0.11
N ARG A 513 -15.75 -18.34 -0.86
CA ARG A 513 -16.04 -16.92 -0.94
C ARG A 513 -16.15 -16.22 0.42
N PRO A 514 -16.84 -16.78 1.44
CA PRO A 514 -16.92 -16.15 2.76
C PRO A 514 -15.57 -15.96 3.45
N LEU A 515 -14.56 -16.77 3.15
CA LEU A 515 -13.19 -16.56 3.68
C LEU A 515 -12.50 -15.36 3.02
N VAL A 516 -12.78 -15.11 1.75
CA VAL A 516 -12.26 -13.94 1.02
C VAL A 516 -12.94 -12.67 1.54
N ASP A 517 -14.26 -12.69 1.62
CA ASP A 517 -15.06 -11.54 2.09
C ASP A 517 -14.75 -11.19 3.56
N ALA A 518 -14.42 -12.17 4.39
CA ALA A 518 -13.97 -11.98 5.77
C ALA A 518 -12.47 -11.61 5.91
N GLY A 519 -11.73 -11.53 4.80
CA GLY A 519 -10.34 -11.08 4.78
C GLY A 519 -9.33 -12.10 5.30
N HIS A 520 -9.61 -13.40 5.20
CA HIS A 520 -8.74 -14.47 5.68
C HIS A 520 -7.71 -14.97 4.67
N VAL A 521 -7.81 -14.61 3.38
CA VAL A 521 -6.97 -15.15 2.31
C VAL A 521 -5.93 -14.13 1.87
N TYR A 522 -4.67 -14.56 1.74
CA TYR A 522 -3.53 -13.73 1.39
C TYR A 522 -2.63 -14.42 0.37
N VAL A 523 -1.95 -13.64 -0.45
CA VAL A 523 -0.85 -14.09 -1.32
C VAL A 523 0.45 -13.57 -0.72
N ALA A 524 1.39 -14.47 -0.45
CA ALA A 524 2.72 -14.11 0.02
C ALA A 524 3.61 -13.72 -1.17
N MET A 525 4.40 -12.67 -0.99
CA MET A 525 5.30 -12.12 -2.01
C MET A 525 6.75 -12.39 -1.61
N PRO A 526 7.33 -13.55 -1.99
CA PRO A 526 8.75 -13.81 -1.77
C PRO A 526 9.61 -12.92 -2.68
N PRO A 527 10.81 -12.50 -2.24
CA PRO A 527 11.71 -11.71 -3.06
C PRO A 527 12.35 -12.56 -4.17
N LEU A 528 12.55 -11.95 -5.34
CA LEU A 528 13.32 -12.53 -6.45
C LEU A 528 14.82 -12.31 -6.32
N TYR A 529 15.23 -11.23 -5.65
CA TYR A 529 16.63 -10.83 -5.57
C TYR A 529 17.10 -10.64 -4.14
N ARG A 530 18.34 -11.05 -3.90
CA ARG A 530 19.12 -10.71 -2.73
C ARG A 530 20.32 -9.88 -3.18
N ILE A 531 20.60 -8.79 -2.46
CA ILE A 531 21.69 -7.87 -2.73
C ILE A 531 22.54 -7.78 -1.46
N ASP A 532 23.78 -8.26 -1.53
CA ASP A 532 24.74 -8.23 -0.45
C ASP A 532 25.75 -7.10 -0.67
N LEU A 533 25.90 -6.19 0.30
CA LEU A 533 26.93 -5.16 0.33
C LEU A 533 27.67 -5.20 1.66
N GLY A 534 28.79 -5.89 1.72
CA GLY A 534 29.55 -6.12 2.96
C GLY A 534 28.75 -6.92 3.97
N LYS A 535 28.26 -6.27 5.03
CA LYS A 535 27.40 -6.91 6.06
C LYS A 535 25.91 -6.61 5.88
N GLU A 536 25.57 -5.71 4.97
CA GLU A 536 24.18 -5.34 4.70
C GLU A 536 23.59 -6.28 3.66
N VAL A 537 22.37 -6.72 3.93
CA VAL A 537 21.59 -7.58 3.03
C VAL A 537 20.28 -6.88 2.72
N HIS A 538 19.97 -6.74 1.44
CA HIS A 538 18.71 -6.21 0.96
C HIS A 538 18.01 -7.27 0.13
N TYR A 539 16.68 -7.20 0.09
CA TYR A 539 15.85 -8.09 -0.72
C TYR A 539 14.95 -7.25 -1.61
N ALA A 540 14.77 -7.70 -2.85
CA ALA A 540 13.90 -7.04 -3.83
C ALA A 540 12.91 -8.05 -4.42
N LEU A 541 11.65 -7.62 -4.60
CA LEU A 541 10.59 -8.46 -5.18
C LEU A 541 10.80 -8.70 -6.67
N ASP A 542 11.28 -7.66 -7.37
CA ASP A 542 11.41 -7.64 -8.82
C ASP A 542 12.68 -6.88 -9.26
N GLU A 543 12.85 -6.76 -10.56
CA GLU A 543 14.01 -6.06 -11.16
C GLU A 543 14.00 -4.57 -10.86
N ALA A 544 12.83 -3.96 -10.80
CA ALA A 544 12.69 -2.53 -10.53
C ALA A 544 13.13 -2.18 -9.11
N GLU A 545 12.67 -2.96 -8.13
CA GLU A 545 13.08 -2.79 -6.74
C GLU A 545 14.57 -3.08 -6.56
N ARG A 546 15.11 -4.10 -7.25
CA ARG A 546 16.55 -4.40 -7.30
C ARG A 546 17.34 -3.19 -7.77
N ASP A 547 16.97 -2.64 -8.91
CA ASP A 547 17.69 -1.54 -9.54
C ASP A 547 17.59 -0.27 -8.67
N GLY A 548 16.42 0.01 -8.09
CA GLY A 548 16.25 1.10 -7.14
C GLY A 548 17.13 0.95 -5.87
N ILE A 549 17.31 -0.28 -5.38
CA ILE A 549 18.22 -0.56 -4.26
C ILE A 549 19.68 -0.32 -4.69
N LEU A 550 20.07 -0.79 -5.87
CA LEU A 550 21.43 -0.61 -6.40
C LEU A 550 21.78 0.86 -6.61
N ASP A 551 20.86 1.63 -7.17
CA ASP A 551 21.03 3.07 -7.39
C ASP A 551 21.17 3.82 -6.06
N ARG A 552 20.36 3.48 -5.06
CA ARG A 552 20.48 4.02 -3.71
C ARG A 552 21.83 3.71 -3.07
N LEU A 553 22.28 2.46 -3.15
CA LEU A 553 23.58 2.04 -2.59
C LEU A 553 24.75 2.76 -3.30
N ALA A 554 24.63 3.01 -4.60
CA ALA A 554 25.59 3.79 -5.38
C ALA A 554 25.60 5.27 -4.94
N ALA A 555 24.43 5.87 -4.73
CA ALA A 555 24.29 7.26 -4.28
C ALA A 555 24.85 7.48 -2.86
N GLU A 556 24.70 6.50 -1.97
CA GLU A 556 25.23 6.52 -0.60
C GLU A 556 26.76 6.39 -0.55
N LYS A 557 27.43 6.20 -1.68
CA LYS A 557 28.90 6.03 -1.81
C LYS A 557 29.49 5.01 -0.83
N LYS A 558 28.74 3.98 -0.49
CA LYS A 558 29.20 2.90 0.40
C LYS A 558 30.35 2.15 -0.25
N ARG A 559 31.37 1.80 0.56
CA ARG A 559 32.54 1.04 0.07
C ARG A 559 32.13 -0.42 -0.19
N GLY A 560 32.40 -0.89 -1.39
CA GLY A 560 32.16 -2.28 -1.81
C GLY A 560 31.41 -2.36 -3.13
N LYS A 561 31.43 -3.51 -3.77
CA LYS A 561 30.64 -3.82 -4.96
C LYS A 561 29.45 -4.66 -4.53
N PRO A 562 28.21 -4.24 -4.81
CA PRO A 562 27.02 -5.04 -4.50
C PRO A 562 27.09 -6.38 -5.23
N GLN A 563 26.81 -7.46 -4.53
CA GLN A 563 26.65 -8.79 -5.12
C GLN A 563 25.15 -9.09 -5.19
N VAL A 564 24.64 -9.32 -6.40
CA VAL A 564 23.23 -9.62 -6.64
C VAL A 564 23.08 -11.12 -6.88
N THR A 565 22.19 -11.76 -6.14
CA THR A 565 21.79 -13.15 -6.32
C THR A 565 20.32 -13.20 -6.68
N ARG A 566 19.95 -13.89 -7.76
CA ARG A 566 18.55 -14.14 -8.14
C ARG A 566 18.13 -15.50 -7.59
N PHE A 567 16.97 -15.55 -6.93
CA PHE A 567 16.30 -16.79 -6.56
C PHE A 567 15.44 -17.26 -7.74
N LYS A 568 15.59 -18.51 -8.15
CA LYS A 568 14.74 -19.11 -9.20
C LYS A 568 13.44 -19.67 -8.63
N GLY A 569 13.42 -19.95 -7.33
CA GLY A 569 12.25 -20.43 -6.62
C GLY A 569 12.50 -20.50 -5.12
N LEU A 570 11.44 -20.76 -4.36
CA LEU A 570 11.45 -20.87 -2.90
C LEU A 570 12.38 -21.98 -2.37
N GLY A 571 12.59 -23.01 -3.18
CA GLY A 571 13.49 -24.12 -2.84
C GLY A 571 14.98 -23.73 -2.78
N GLU A 572 15.37 -22.62 -3.40
CA GLU A 572 16.74 -22.09 -3.35
C GLU A 572 16.99 -21.19 -2.13
N MET A 573 15.93 -20.75 -1.46
CA MET A 573 16.03 -19.98 -0.24
C MET A 573 16.30 -20.90 0.95
N ASN A 574 17.34 -20.59 1.72
CA ASN A 574 17.51 -21.29 2.98
C ASN A 574 16.41 -20.90 3.99
N PRO A 575 16.15 -21.73 5.02
CA PRO A 575 15.06 -21.48 5.98
C PRO A 575 15.13 -20.11 6.68
N LEU A 576 16.32 -19.57 6.92
CA LEU A 576 16.49 -18.26 7.56
C LEU A 576 16.06 -17.14 6.62
N GLN A 577 16.49 -17.20 5.35
CA GLN A 577 16.10 -16.25 4.32
C GLN A 577 14.58 -16.25 4.11
N LEU A 578 13.99 -17.44 3.98
CA LEU A 578 12.55 -17.59 3.80
C LEU A 578 11.76 -17.06 5.02
N ARG A 579 12.29 -17.27 6.23
CA ARG A 579 11.73 -16.68 7.44
C ARG A 579 11.75 -15.17 7.37
N GLU A 580 12.93 -14.57 7.20
CA GLU A 580 13.15 -13.12 7.28
C GLU A 580 12.40 -12.33 6.19
N THR A 581 12.17 -12.93 5.02
CA THR A 581 11.57 -12.24 3.89
C THR A 581 10.08 -12.49 3.72
N THR A 582 9.61 -13.72 4.05
CA THR A 582 8.29 -14.19 3.60
C THR A 582 7.39 -14.67 4.74
N MET A 583 7.95 -15.14 5.86
CA MET A 583 7.15 -15.75 6.91
C MET A 583 7.08 -14.95 8.21
N ASP A 584 8.09 -14.16 8.55
CA ASP A 584 8.08 -13.34 9.77
C ASP A 584 7.02 -12.22 9.63
N PRO A 585 6.06 -12.11 10.55
CA PRO A 585 5.02 -11.07 10.51
C PRO A 585 5.55 -9.64 10.41
N ASN A 586 6.77 -9.38 10.90
CA ASN A 586 7.34 -8.04 10.94
C ASN A 586 8.02 -7.63 9.62
N THR A 587 8.41 -8.60 8.78
CA THR A 587 9.25 -8.33 7.59
C THR A 587 8.65 -8.84 6.30
N ARG A 588 7.72 -9.79 6.37
CA ARG A 588 7.05 -10.38 5.20
C ARG A 588 6.12 -9.39 4.50
N ARG A 589 5.89 -9.67 3.22
CA ARG A 589 4.88 -8.97 2.40
C ARG A 589 3.75 -9.95 2.07
N LEU A 590 2.54 -9.61 2.51
CA LEU A 590 1.31 -10.33 2.19
C LEU A 590 0.35 -9.38 1.49
N VAL A 591 -0.21 -9.82 0.38
CA VAL A 591 -1.29 -9.12 -0.32
C VAL A 591 -2.59 -9.83 0.03
N GLN A 592 -3.53 -9.10 0.63
CA GLN A 592 -4.85 -9.64 0.94
C GLN A 592 -5.65 -9.82 -0.34
N LEU A 593 -6.29 -10.97 -0.50
CA LEU A 593 -7.21 -11.20 -1.61
C LEU A 593 -8.53 -10.48 -1.32
N THR A 594 -8.79 -9.41 -2.04
CA THR A 594 -10.00 -8.58 -1.96
C THR A 594 -10.76 -8.59 -3.27
N LEU A 595 -12.05 -8.32 -3.22
CA LEU A 595 -12.94 -8.27 -4.37
C LEU A 595 -13.67 -6.92 -4.38
N GLU A 596 -12.99 -5.90 -4.90
CA GLU A 596 -13.54 -4.54 -5.00
C GLU A 596 -14.59 -4.43 -6.12
N ASP A 597 -14.34 -5.07 -7.27
CA ASP A 597 -15.24 -5.18 -8.41
C ASP A 597 -15.55 -6.66 -8.65
N VAL A 598 -16.62 -7.13 -8.01
CA VAL A 598 -17.01 -8.54 -8.10
C VAL A 598 -17.36 -8.98 -9.53
N PRO A 599 -18.22 -8.26 -10.28
CA PRO A 599 -18.52 -8.61 -11.66
C PRO A 599 -17.29 -8.65 -12.56
N GLY A 600 -16.46 -7.62 -12.52
CA GLY A 600 -15.24 -7.53 -13.34
C GLY A 600 -14.21 -8.59 -12.95
N THR A 601 -14.06 -8.91 -11.66
CA THR A 601 -13.18 -9.97 -11.20
C THR A 601 -13.65 -11.34 -11.70
N LEU A 602 -14.95 -11.64 -11.58
CA LEU A 602 -15.50 -12.92 -12.06
C LEU A 602 -15.39 -13.05 -13.58
N GLU A 603 -15.63 -11.98 -14.34
CA GLU A 603 -15.46 -11.96 -15.78
C GLU A 603 -13.99 -12.23 -16.19
N MET A 604 -13.05 -11.57 -15.51
CA MET A 604 -11.62 -11.77 -15.75
C MET A 604 -11.18 -13.20 -15.42
N MET A 605 -11.61 -13.74 -14.29
CA MET A 605 -11.30 -15.11 -13.89
C MET A 605 -11.93 -16.13 -14.85
N ASP A 606 -13.15 -15.86 -15.32
CA ASP A 606 -13.81 -16.70 -16.34
C ASP A 606 -13.01 -16.66 -17.66
N MET A 607 -12.62 -15.47 -18.11
CA MET A 607 -11.79 -15.30 -19.30
C MET A 607 -10.47 -16.07 -19.17
N LEU A 608 -9.82 -16.01 -18.00
CA LEU A 608 -8.52 -16.66 -17.78
C LEU A 608 -8.64 -18.20 -17.64
N LEU A 609 -9.68 -18.72 -16.99
CA LEU A 609 -9.73 -20.10 -16.51
C LEU A 609 -10.77 -20.98 -17.22
N ALA A 610 -11.84 -20.40 -17.79
CA ALA A 610 -12.87 -21.20 -18.46
C ALA A 610 -12.34 -21.78 -19.78
N LYS A 611 -12.57 -23.09 -19.98
CA LYS A 611 -12.11 -23.81 -21.18
C LYS A 611 -12.68 -23.21 -22.47
N LYS A 612 -13.93 -22.75 -22.43
CA LYS A 612 -14.66 -22.18 -23.57
C LYS A 612 -14.09 -20.82 -24.04
N ARG A 613 -13.35 -20.11 -23.18
CA ARG A 613 -12.83 -18.76 -23.44
C ARG A 613 -11.41 -18.73 -24.04
N SER A 614 -10.94 -19.84 -24.64
CA SER A 614 -9.59 -19.91 -25.24
C SER A 614 -9.38 -18.90 -26.37
N GLY A 615 -10.42 -18.61 -27.18
CA GLY A 615 -10.39 -17.58 -28.22
C GLY A 615 -10.23 -16.18 -27.66
N ASP A 616 -10.96 -15.88 -26.56
CA ASP A 616 -10.90 -14.58 -25.89
C ASP A 616 -9.51 -14.35 -25.27
N ARG A 617 -8.92 -15.38 -24.64
CA ARG A 617 -7.53 -15.33 -24.14
C ARG A 617 -6.51 -15.03 -25.25
N LYS A 618 -6.69 -15.68 -26.42
CA LYS A 618 -5.82 -15.42 -27.57
C LYS A 618 -5.92 -13.98 -28.01
N SER A 619 -7.13 -13.46 -28.19
CA SER A 619 -7.36 -12.06 -28.59
C SER A 619 -6.84 -11.07 -27.54
N TRP A 620 -7.00 -11.40 -26.25
CA TRP A 620 -6.47 -10.59 -25.15
C TRP A 620 -4.95 -10.55 -25.15
N LEU A 621 -4.28 -11.72 -25.36
CA LEU A 621 -2.84 -11.81 -25.48
C LEU A 621 -2.32 -11.08 -26.73
N GLU A 622 -3.01 -11.18 -27.86
CA GLU A 622 -2.65 -10.45 -29.09
C GLU A 622 -2.76 -8.92 -28.93
N SER A 623 -3.73 -8.45 -28.13
CA SER A 623 -3.96 -7.01 -27.90
C SER A 623 -3.14 -6.41 -26.76
N LYS A 624 -2.69 -7.22 -25.78
CA LYS A 624 -2.02 -6.75 -24.56
C LYS A 624 -0.72 -7.50 -24.23
N GLY A 625 -0.32 -8.46 -25.05
CA GLY A 625 0.85 -9.31 -24.81
C GLY A 625 2.20 -8.56 -24.85
N ASP A 626 2.24 -7.42 -25.52
CA ASP A 626 3.38 -6.51 -25.52
C ASP A 626 3.64 -5.82 -24.17
N ARG A 627 2.65 -5.90 -23.24
CA ARG A 627 2.77 -5.40 -21.87
C ARG A 627 3.28 -6.44 -20.89
N ALA A 628 3.40 -7.70 -21.31
CA ALA A 628 3.90 -8.76 -20.45
C ALA A 628 5.43 -8.66 -20.29
N GLU A 629 5.90 -8.65 -19.06
CA GLU A 629 7.32 -8.91 -18.79
C GLU A 629 7.61 -10.37 -19.13
N VAL A 630 8.39 -10.60 -20.18
CA VAL A 630 8.89 -11.94 -20.50
C VAL A 630 10.04 -12.22 -19.52
N LEU A 631 9.75 -12.96 -18.47
CA LEU A 631 10.78 -13.53 -17.61
C LEU A 631 11.49 -14.62 -18.41
N ILE A 632 12.62 -14.27 -19.04
CA ILE A 632 13.51 -15.22 -19.74
C ILE A 632 14.49 -15.82 -18.74
#